data_dfdf9cc03631697b819960de24099d28
#
_entry.id   dfdf9cc03631697b819960de24099d28
#
_cell.length_a   1.000
_cell.length_b   1.000
_cell.length_c   1.000
_cell.angle_alpha   90.00
_cell.angle_beta   90.00
_cell.angle_gamma   90.00
#
_symmetry.space_group_name_H-M   'P 1'
#
loop_
_entity.id
_entity.type
_entity.pdbx_description
1 polymer ?
#
loop_
_entity_poly.entity_id
_entity_poly.type
_entity_poly.pdbx_seq_one_letter_code
_entity_poly.pdbx_strand_id
1 'polypeptide(L)'
;MSEALQKLFEHGTKWVRADFHLHTRADKEFRYDGDADRFVASYVEALEANGTRLAVITNHNKFDLEEFKALRKRARKFGIGVLPGVELSVKDGANGVHTLVVFSEAWLADGQDYINQFLGVAFAGKVPAQYEQENGRSNDDLIETLRKLESYNRDFFIIFAHVEANSGLWKELSGGRMGELAAEPLIQKYALGFQKVRTHDKQDGVCRTKVKGWWGDHYPAEVEGSDAKEISEIGKGKKVYL
;
A
#
# COMPACT_ATOMS: atom_id res chain seq x y z
N MET A 1 -1.71 17.01 9.95
CA MET A 1 -1.78 15.68 10.60
C MET A 1 -3.00 15.65 11.51
N SER A 2 -3.83 14.61 11.49
CA SER A 2 -5.00 14.56 12.36
C SER A 2 -4.60 14.47 13.82
N GLU A 3 -5.42 15.01 14.73
CA GLU A 3 -5.17 14.95 16.18
C GLU A 3 -4.96 13.52 16.70
N ALA A 4 -5.66 12.54 16.10
CA ALA A 4 -5.48 11.12 16.42
C ALA A 4 -4.09 10.58 16.03
N LEU A 5 -3.55 11.01 14.88
CA LEU A 5 -2.19 10.67 14.45
C LEU A 5 -1.14 11.41 15.29
N GLN A 6 -1.38 12.67 15.66
CA GLN A 6 -0.48 13.40 16.55
C GLN A 6 -0.36 12.71 17.91
N LYS A 7 -1.49 12.33 18.53
CA LYS A 7 -1.48 11.59 19.80
C LYS A 7 -0.80 10.23 19.71
N LEU A 8 -0.88 9.56 18.56
CA LEU A 8 -0.23 8.27 18.34
C LEU A 8 1.30 8.38 18.43
N PHE A 9 1.86 9.49 17.95
CA PHE A 9 3.30 9.73 17.87
C PHE A 9 3.83 10.75 18.88
N GLU A 10 2.99 11.25 19.78
CA GLU A 10 3.31 12.31 20.74
C GLU A 10 4.55 12.05 21.59
N HIS A 11 4.79 10.78 21.91
CA HIS A 11 5.89 10.38 22.80
C HIS A 11 7.04 9.63 22.12
N GLY A 12 6.97 9.40 20.80
CA GLY A 12 8.07 8.83 20.00
C GLY A 12 8.56 7.42 20.35
N THR A 13 8.11 6.85 21.46
CA THR A 13 8.57 5.56 22.00
C THR A 13 7.49 4.49 22.09
N LYS A 14 6.31 4.76 21.58
CA LYS A 14 5.19 3.83 21.65
C LYS A 14 5.11 2.96 20.41
N TRP A 15 5.25 1.65 20.59
CA TRP A 15 5.00 0.70 19.52
C TRP A 15 3.51 0.60 19.23
N VAL A 16 3.14 0.67 17.95
CA VAL A 16 1.77 0.52 17.49
C VAL A 16 1.71 -0.53 16.39
N ARG A 17 0.63 -1.31 16.42
CA ARG A 17 0.37 -2.23 15.31
C ARG A 17 -0.14 -1.44 14.11
N ALA A 18 0.53 -1.59 12.98
CA ALA A 18 0.14 -1.00 11.71
C ALA A 18 -0.22 -2.07 10.68
N ASP A 19 -1.16 -1.75 9.80
CA ASP A 19 -1.47 -2.55 8.61
C ASP A 19 -1.47 -1.62 7.40
N PHE A 20 -0.50 -1.81 6.51
CA PHE A 20 -0.29 -0.98 5.33
C PHE A 20 -0.96 -1.51 4.06
N HIS A 21 -1.63 -2.68 4.14
CA HIS A 21 -2.24 -3.31 2.97
C HIS A 21 -3.65 -3.80 3.29
N LEU A 22 -4.61 -2.92 3.08
CA LEU A 22 -6.01 -3.15 3.40
C LEU A 22 -6.90 -2.75 2.23
N HIS A 23 -7.77 -3.66 1.82
CA HIS A 23 -8.81 -3.40 0.82
C HIS A 23 -10.16 -3.12 1.50
N THR A 24 -11.06 -2.52 0.76
CA THR A 24 -12.42 -2.22 1.18
C THR A 24 -13.42 -2.65 0.10
N ARG A 25 -14.71 -2.52 0.34
CA ARG A 25 -15.75 -2.86 -0.65
C ARG A 25 -15.69 -2.02 -1.95
N ALA A 26 -14.92 -0.92 -1.96
CA ALA A 26 -14.62 -0.19 -3.20
C ALA A 26 -13.72 -0.99 -4.14
N ASP A 27 -12.99 -1.97 -3.63
CA ASP A 27 -12.19 -2.92 -4.39
C ASP A 27 -13.04 -4.10 -4.88
N LYS A 28 -12.85 -4.50 -6.13
CA LYS A 28 -13.59 -5.63 -6.73
C LYS A 28 -13.29 -6.98 -6.08
N GLU A 29 -12.12 -7.12 -5.48
CA GLU A 29 -11.69 -8.36 -4.83
C GLU A 29 -12.22 -8.48 -3.40
N PHE A 30 -12.68 -7.37 -2.80
CA PHE A 30 -13.18 -7.39 -1.43
C PHE A 30 -14.60 -7.93 -1.35
N ARG A 31 -14.83 -8.92 -0.50
CA ARG A 31 -16.12 -9.56 -0.27
C ARG A 31 -16.76 -9.03 1.01
N TYR A 32 -17.98 -8.60 0.89
CA TYR A 32 -18.78 -8.21 2.04
C TYR A 32 -20.25 -8.55 1.81
N ASP A 33 -20.73 -9.56 2.52
CA ASP A 33 -22.11 -10.07 2.42
C ASP A 33 -23.04 -9.49 3.50
N GLY A 34 -22.54 -8.56 4.33
CA GLY A 34 -23.29 -7.92 5.39
C GLY A 34 -24.14 -6.75 4.90
N ASP A 35 -24.88 -6.14 5.84
CA ASP A 35 -25.62 -4.91 5.60
C ASP A 35 -24.69 -3.77 5.18
N ALA A 36 -24.98 -3.16 4.02
CA ALA A 36 -24.17 -2.08 3.44
C ALA A 36 -24.01 -0.89 4.40
N ASP A 37 -25.01 -0.57 5.19
CA ASP A 37 -25.00 0.54 6.16
C ASP A 37 -24.09 0.23 7.38
N ARG A 38 -23.84 -1.05 7.62
CA ARG A 38 -22.97 -1.52 8.71
C ARG A 38 -21.52 -1.70 8.30
N PHE A 39 -21.19 -1.65 7.03
CA PHE A 39 -19.84 -1.91 6.52
C PHE A 39 -18.76 -1.14 7.28
N VAL A 40 -18.90 0.19 7.36
CA VAL A 40 -17.91 1.07 8.00
C VAL A 40 -17.76 0.74 9.50
N ALA A 41 -18.85 0.39 10.18
CA ALA A 41 -18.83 -0.01 11.57
C ALA A 41 -18.07 -1.33 11.75
N SER A 42 -18.47 -2.37 11.00
CA SER A 42 -17.87 -3.70 11.06
C SER A 42 -16.39 -3.70 10.70
N TYR A 43 -16.00 -2.90 9.70
CA TYR A 43 -14.59 -2.75 9.30
C TYR A 43 -13.73 -2.17 10.42
N VAL A 44 -14.19 -1.09 11.06
CA VAL A 44 -13.46 -0.44 12.15
C VAL A 44 -13.44 -1.32 13.41
N GLU A 45 -14.52 -2.03 13.71
CA GLU A 45 -14.59 -3.02 14.80
C GLU A 45 -13.56 -4.14 14.59
N ALA A 46 -13.36 -4.59 13.34
CA ALA A 46 -12.33 -5.58 13.02
C ALA A 46 -10.91 -5.03 13.22
N LEU A 47 -10.63 -3.78 12.82
CA LEU A 47 -9.35 -3.12 13.11
C LEU A 47 -9.08 -3.04 14.62
N GLU A 48 -10.08 -2.61 15.40
CA GLU A 48 -9.98 -2.49 16.84
C GLU A 48 -9.74 -3.84 17.52
N ALA A 49 -10.54 -4.86 17.16
CA ALA A 49 -10.44 -6.21 17.71
C ALA A 49 -9.05 -6.85 17.48
N ASN A 50 -8.37 -6.49 16.38
CA ASN A 50 -7.03 -6.93 16.07
C ASN A 50 -5.93 -6.02 16.65
N GLY A 51 -6.28 -4.96 17.38
CA GLY A 51 -5.34 -4.03 17.99
C GLY A 51 -4.62 -3.13 16.98
N THR A 52 -5.12 -3.03 15.74
CA THR A 52 -4.56 -2.13 14.72
C THR A 52 -4.77 -0.68 15.14
N ARG A 53 -3.71 0.12 15.16
CA ARG A 53 -3.73 1.54 15.54
C ARG A 53 -3.41 2.47 14.37
N LEU A 54 -2.76 1.94 13.34
CA LEU A 54 -2.51 2.63 12.09
C LEU A 54 -2.93 1.72 10.94
N ALA A 55 -3.81 2.19 10.08
CA ALA A 55 -4.31 1.46 8.92
C ALA A 55 -4.11 2.29 7.65
N VAL A 56 -3.78 1.65 6.54
CA VAL A 56 -3.73 2.29 5.23
C VAL A 56 -4.72 1.59 4.31
N ILE A 57 -5.64 2.35 3.72
CA ILE A 57 -6.58 1.81 2.73
C ILE A 57 -5.91 1.85 1.35
N THR A 58 -5.75 0.70 0.72
CA THR A 58 -4.95 0.51 -0.50
C THR A 58 -5.69 -0.35 -1.53
N ASN A 59 -6.86 0.11 -1.98
CA ASN A 59 -7.60 -0.60 -3.03
C ASN A 59 -6.81 -0.62 -4.35
N HIS A 60 -7.01 -1.67 -5.17
CA HIS A 60 -6.31 -1.84 -6.44
C HIS A 60 -6.65 -0.72 -7.44
N ASN A 61 -5.62 0.04 -7.82
CA ASN A 61 -5.71 1.10 -8.83
C ASN A 61 -6.86 2.10 -8.60
N LYS A 62 -7.35 2.22 -7.36
CA LYS A 62 -8.55 2.96 -7.04
C LYS A 62 -8.47 3.64 -5.68
N PHE A 63 -9.03 4.82 -5.60
CA PHE A 63 -9.25 5.53 -4.34
C PHE A 63 -10.69 6.01 -4.26
N ASP A 64 -11.47 5.49 -3.30
CA ASP A 64 -12.82 5.96 -3.01
C ASP A 64 -12.77 6.96 -1.85
N LEU A 65 -12.88 8.24 -2.20
CA LEU A 65 -12.75 9.35 -1.24
C LEU A 65 -13.85 9.33 -0.17
N GLU A 66 -15.09 9.01 -0.54
CA GLU A 66 -16.20 9.07 0.39
C GLU A 66 -16.18 7.89 1.38
N GLU A 67 -15.87 6.69 0.90
CA GLU A 67 -15.68 5.53 1.77
C GLU A 67 -14.47 5.74 2.69
N PHE A 68 -13.35 6.26 2.17
CA PHE A 68 -12.18 6.61 2.97
C PHE A 68 -12.53 7.62 4.08
N LYS A 69 -13.25 8.69 3.77
CA LYS A 69 -13.69 9.69 4.76
C LYS A 69 -14.56 9.07 5.84
N ALA A 70 -15.49 8.18 5.46
CA ALA A 70 -16.38 7.51 6.39
C ALA A 70 -15.60 6.59 7.34
N LEU A 71 -14.70 5.76 6.81
CA LEU A 71 -13.81 4.88 7.58
C LEU A 71 -12.94 5.69 8.54
N ARG A 72 -12.26 6.73 8.05
CA ARG A 72 -11.41 7.60 8.86
C ARG A 72 -12.18 8.28 9.99
N LYS A 73 -13.37 8.82 9.69
CA LYS A 73 -14.23 9.46 10.70
C LYS A 73 -14.65 8.47 11.81
N ARG A 74 -14.98 7.24 11.43
CA ARG A 74 -15.35 6.20 12.40
C ARG A 74 -14.15 5.74 13.22
N ALA A 75 -13.03 5.45 12.57
CA ALA A 75 -11.79 4.93 13.17
C ALA A 75 -11.21 5.89 14.23
N ARG A 76 -11.29 7.21 13.98
CA ARG A 76 -10.88 8.23 14.97
C ARG A 76 -11.54 8.08 16.32
N LYS A 77 -12.79 7.62 16.40
CA LYS A 77 -13.52 7.41 17.65
C LYS A 77 -12.91 6.27 18.49
N PHE A 78 -12.14 5.39 17.87
CA PHE A 78 -11.44 4.26 18.50
C PHE A 78 -9.93 4.51 18.63
N GLY A 79 -9.47 5.74 18.39
CA GLY A 79 -8.04 6.08 18.43
C GLY A 79 -7.21 5.39 17.35
N ILE A 80 -7.83 5.06 16.21
CA ILE A 80 -7.17 4.43 15.06
C ILE A 80 -6.91 5.50 14.01
N GLY A 81 -5.64 5.66 13.61
CA GLY A 81 -5.24 6.47 12.47
C GLY A 81 -5.50 5.73 11.16
N VAL A 82 -6.09 6.42 10.18
CA VAL A 82 -6.30 5.87 8.83
C VAL A 82 -5.68 6.81 7.81
N LEU A 83 -4.71 6.29 7.06
CA LEU A 83 -4.04 7.00 5.96
C LEU A 83 -4.63 6.60 4.62
N PRO A 84 -4.66 7.53 3.66
CA PRO A 84 -5.04 7.22 2.29
C PRO A 84 -3.89 6.52 1.57
N GLY A 85 -4.23 5.57 0.71
CA GLY A 85 -3.26 4.85 -0.12
C GLY A 85 -3.93 4.23 -1.33
N VAL A 86 -3.12 3.63 -2.18
CA VAL A 86 -3.55 2.84 -3.35
C VAL A 86 -2.56 1.71 -3.55
N GLU A 87 -3.05 0.50 -3.79
CA GLU A 87 -2.23 -0.55 -4.38
C GLU A 87 -2.19 -0.34 -5.90
N LEU A 88 -1.13 0.31 -6.35
CA LEU A 88 -0.94 0.63 -7.75
C LEU A 88 -0.25 -0.53 -8.47
N SER A 89 -0.87 -1.06 -9.51
CA SER A 89 -0.22 -1.99 -10.43
C SER A 89 0.59 -1.22 -11.45
N VAL A 90 1.90 -1.16 -11.26
CA VAL A 90 2.83 -0.37 -12.09
C VAL A 90 3.30 -1.19 -13.27
N LYS A 91 3.49 -0.56 -14.43
CA LYS A 91 3.96 -1.21 -15.66
C LYS A 91 5.45 -1.55 -15.60
N ASP A 92 5.83 -2.46 -14.71
CA ASP A 92 7.14 -3.09 -14.66
C ASP A 92 6.98 -4.62 -14.65
N GLY A 93 7.91 -5.36 -15.26
CA GLY A 93 7.78 -6.80 -15.42
C GLY A 93 6.66 -7.22 -16.39
N ALA A 94 6.37 -8.51 -16.43
CA ALA A 94 5.37 -9.09 -17.35
C ALA A 94 3.94 -8.83 -16.89
N ASN A 95 3.67 -8.93 -15.58
CA ASN A 95 2.33 -8.82 -15.00
C ASN A 95 2.07 -7.49 -14.27
N GLY A 96 3.07 -6.61 -14.24
CA GLY A 96 3.06 -5.41 -13.41
C GLY A 96 3.58 -5.67 -12.01
N VAL A 97 4.06 -4.62 -11.35
CA VAL A 97 4.54 -4.67 -9.96
C VAL A 97 3.55 -3.95 -9.06
N HIS A 98 3.01 -4.67 -8.10
CA HIS A 98 2.10 -4.10 -7.11
C HIS A 98 2.89 -3.26 -6.09
N THR A 99 2.49 -2.02 -5.98
CA THR A 99 3.16 -1.02 -5.16
C THR A 99 2.14 -0.27 -4.33
N LEU A 100 2.23 -0.39 -3.01
CA LEU A 100 1.41 0.38 -2.09
C LEU A 100 1.94 1.81 -2.07
N VAL A 101 1.21 2.74 -2.59
CA VAL A 101 1.50 4.18 -2.46
C VAL A 101 0.73 4.69 -1.26
N VAL A 102 1.44 5.14 -0.24
CA VAL A 102 0.87 5.71 0.99
C VAL A 102 1.02 7.23 0.93
N PHE A 103 -0.10 7.91 1.04
CA PHE A 103 -0.15 9.36 0.91
C PHE A 103 -0.28 10.07 2.26
N SER A 104 0.32 11.24 2.38
CA SER A 104 0.04 12.14 3.50
C SER A 104 -1.35 12.77 3.37
N GLU A 105 -1.87 13.33 4.47
CA GLU A 105 -3.16 14.04 4.45
C GLU A 105 -3.16 15.26 3.51
N ALA A 106 -1.98 15.79 3.15
CA ALA A 106 -1.84 16.89 2.21
C ALA A 106 -2.37 16.58 0.81
N TRP A 107 -2.46 15.31 0.44
CA TRP A 107 -3.06 14.89 -0.83
C TRP A 107 -4.58 15.07 -0.90
N LEU A 108 -5.21 15.33 0.25
CA LEU A 108 -6.65 15.58 0.38
C LEU A 108 -6.93 16.96 1.00
N ALA A 109 -5.95 17.88 0.96
CA ALA A 109 -6.08 19.21 1.49
C ALA A 109 -6.89 20.14 0.58
N ASP A 110 -7.43 21.21 1.16
CA ASP A 110 -8.09 22.32 0.45
C ASP A 110 -9.30 21.89 -0.41
N GLY A 111 -9.95 20.80 -0.01
CA GLY A 111 -11.10 20.26 -0.75
C GLY A 111 -10.72 19.55 -2.06
N GLN A 112 -9.43 19.38 -2.31
CA GLN A 112 -8.92 18.69 -3.50
C GLN A 112 -8.74 17.20 -3.26
N ASP A 113 -8.82 16.42 -4.32
CA ASP A 113 -8.49 15.00 -4.36
C ASP A 113 -7.34 14.78 -5.34
N TYR A 114 -6.12 15.05 -4.88
CA TYR A 114 -4.91 14.88 -5.70
C TYR A 114 -4.61 13.41 -5.97
N ILE A 115 -5.13 12.48 -5.16
CA ILE A 115 -4.95 11.04 -5.37
C ILE A 115 -5.68 10.62 -6.65
N ASN A 116 -6.96 10.96 -6.79
CA ASN A 116 -7.71 10.64 -8.00
C ASN A 116 -7.22 11.45 -9.21
N GLN A 117 -6.70 12.67 -9.02
CA GLN A 117 -6.02 13.40 -10.10
C GLN A 117 -4.78 12.63 -10.59
N PHE A 118 -3.94 12.15 -9.68
CA PHE A 118 -2.79 11.30 -10.03
C PHE A 118 -3.22 10.01 -10.74
N LEU A 119 -4.24 9.30 -10.23
CA LEU A 119 -4.75 8.09 -10.88
C LEU A 119 -5.25 8.37 -12.31
N GLY A 120 -5.93 9.51 -12.52
CA GLY A 120 -6.34 9.95 -13.85
C GLY A 120 -5.16 10.13 -14.82
N VAL A 121 -4.00 10.58 -14.32
CA VAL A 121 -2.76 10.68 -15.11
C VAL A 121 -2.12 9.31 -15.32
N ALA A 122 -2.02 8.49 -14.26
CA ALA A 122 -1.39 7.18 -14.30
C ALA A 122 -2.12 6.21 -15.26
N PHE A 123 -3.43 6.37 -15.42
CA PHE A 123 -4.28 5.55 -16.30
C PHE A 123 -4.86 6.33 -17.47
N ALA A 124 -4.24 7.45 -17.87
CA ALA A 124 -4.71 8.27 -18.98
C ALA A 124 -4.98 7.42 -20.24
N GLY A 125 -6.16 7.62 -20.86
CA GLY A 125 -6.61 6.88 -22.03
C GLY A 125 -7.20 5.48 -21.73
N LYS A 126 -7.29 5.07 -20.49
CA LYS A 126 -7.93 3.81 -20.05
C LYS A 126 -9.22 4.10 -19.28
N VAL A 127 -10.20 3.22 -19.42
CA VAL A 127 -11.43 3.26 -18.60
C VAL A 127 -11.28 2.35 -17.36
N PRO A 128 -12.01 2.60 -16.26
CA PRO A 128 -11.92 1.80 -15.04
C PRO A 128 -12.00 0.28 -15.26
N ALA A 129 -12.87 -0.16 -16.17
CA ALA A 129 -12.99 -1.58 -16.52
C ALA A 129 -11.70 -2.21 -17.07
N GLN A 130 -10.74 -1.42 -17.53
CA GLN A 130 -9.47 -1.89 -18.08
C GLN A 130 -8.35 -1.97 -17.05
N TYR A 131 -8.38 -1.15 -16.00
CA TYR A 131 -7.31 -1.11 -15.01
C TYR A 131 -7.74 -1.54 -13.59
N GLU A 132 -9.04 -1.55 -13.28
CA GLU A 132 -9.56 -2.12 -12.04
C GLU A 132 -9.75 -3.64 -12.13
N GLN A 133 -8.86 -4.36 -12.76
CA GLN A 133 -8.85 -5.82 -12.86
C GLN A 133 -7.44 -6.33 -12.63
N GLU A 134 -7.31 -7.62 -12.31
CA GLU A 134 -6.07 -8.28 -11.88
C GLU A 134 -4.84 -7.93 -12.74
N ASN A 135 -5.01 -7.78 -14.04
CA ASN A 135 -3.93 -7.44 -14.97
C ASN A 135 -3.92 -5.96 -15.41
N GLY A 136 -4.73 -5.12 -14.76
CA GLY A 136 -4.78 -3.70 -15.06
C GLY A 136 -3.51 -3.00 -14.56
N ARG A 137 -2.77 -2.33 -15.46
CA ARG A 137 -1.50 -1.67 -15.14
C ARG A 137 -1.55 -0.20 -15.50
N SER A 138 -0.80 0.62 -14.75
CA SER A 138 -0.54 2.01 -15.11
C SER A 138 0.16 2.13 -16.47
N ASN A 139 0.25 3.35 -16.98
CA ASN A 139 0.93 3.59 -18.27
C ASN A 139 2.46 3.62 -18.12
N ASP A 140 2.95 3.94 -16.94
CA ASP A 140 4.35 4.23 -16.65
C ASP A 140 5.02 3.11 -15.84
N ASP A 141 6.34 3.03 -15.94
CA ASP A 141 7.18 2.20 -15.07
C ASP A 141 7.31 2.81 -13.64
N LEU A 142 8.02 2.12 -12.75
CA LEU A 142 8.20 2.56 -11.36
C LEU A 142 8.89 3.92 -11.26
N ILE A 143 9.94 4.14 -12.03
CA ILE A 143 10.73 5.38 -11.94
C ILE A 143 9.91 6.57 -12.41
N GLU A 144 9.23 6.43 -13.55
CA GLU A 144 8.39 7.51 -14.08
C GLU A 144 7.16 7.74 -13.20
N THR A 145 6.59 6.68 -12.62
CA THR A 145 5.51 6.79 -11.63
C THR A 145 5.94 7.63 -10.43
N LEU A 146 7.14 7.39 -9.89
CA LEU A 146 7.66 8.18 -8.76
C LEU A 146 7.95 9.64 -9.14
N ARG A 147 8.46 9.91 -10.36
CA ARG A 147 8.63 11.28 -10.86
C ARG A 147 7.31 12.03 -10.92
N LYS A 148 6.26 11.38 -11.40
CA LYS A 148 4.91 11.96 -11.44
C LYS A 148 4.37 12.22 -10.04
N LEU A 149 4.50 11.28 -9.11
CA LEU A 149 4.10 11.49 -7.72
C LEU A 149 4.87 12.65 -7.06
N GLU A 150 6.19 12.72 -7.26
CA GLU A 150 7.03 13.81 -6.73
C GLU A 150 6.62 15.19 -7.26
N SER A 151 6.16 15.26 -8.52
CA SER A 151 5.72 16.52 -9.14
C SER A 151 4.54 17.20 -8.45
N TYR A 152 3.76 16.46 -7.67
CA TYR A 152 2.69 17.03 -6.82
C TYR A 152 3.23 17.80 -5.61
N ASN A 153 4.52 17.69 -5.31
CA ASN A 153 5.18 18.34 -4.16
C ASN A 153 4.42 18.09 -2.84
N ARG A 154 4.05 16.84 -2.60
CA ARG A 154 3.33 16.35 -1.41
C ARG A 154 3.98 15.07 -0.92
N ASP A 155 4.03 14.91 0.41
CA ASP A 155 4.66 13.75 1.02
C ASP A 155 3.90 12.45 0.70
N PHE A 156 4.67 11.45 0.30
CA PHE A 156 4.23 10.07 0.11
C PHE A 156 5.42 9.13 0.33
N PHE A 157 5.15 7.85 0.45
CA PHE A 157 6.15 6.80 0.36
C PHE A 157 5.54 5.55 -0.27
N ILE A 158 6.38 4.61 -0.67
CA ILE A 158 5.93 3.35 -1.24
C ILE A 158 6.42 2.13 -0.44
N ILE A 159 5.60 1.08 -0.48
CA ILE A 159 5.93 -0.26 -0.03
C ILE A 159 5.69 -1.19 -1.21
N PHE A 160 6.67 -2.00 -1.59
CA PHE A 160 6.45 -3.03 -2.59
C PHE A 160 5.60 -4.15 -1.99
N ALA A 161 4.41 -4.39 -2.57
CA ALA A 161 3.45 -5.35 -2.06
C ALA A 161 3.93 -6.79 -2.33
N HIS A 162 3.64 -7.69 -1.39
CA HIS A 162 3.86 -9.16 -1.48
C HIS A 162 5.00 -9.59 -2.42
N VAL A 163 6.20 -9.04 -2.19
CA VAL A 163 7.35 -9.02 -3.14
C VAL A 163 7.73 -10.37 -3.76
N GLU A 164 7.43 -11.50 -3.12
CA GLU A 164 7.75 -12.86 -3.56
C GLU A 164 6.56 -13.56 -4.27
N ALA A 165 5.38 -12.95 -4.27
CA ALA A 165 4.18 -13.48 -4.92
C ALA A 165 4.06 -13.01 -6.37
N ASN A 166 3.01 -13.45 -7.07
CA ASN A 166 2.64 -12.92 -8.38
C ASN A 166 2.47 -11.41 -8.30
N SER A 167 2.89 -10.69 -9.34
CA SER A 167 2.95 -9.23 -9.36
C SER A 167 3.81 -8.60 -8.26
N GLY A 168 4.58 -9.39 -7.53
CA GLY A 168 5.57 -8.93 -6.56
C GLY A 168 6.91 -8.59 -7.22
N LEU A 169 7.58 -7.56 -6.70
CA LEU A 169 8.82 -7.02 -7.27
C LEU A 169 9.88 -8.09 -7.56
N TRP A 170 10.12 -9.00 -6.60
CA TRP A 170 11.19 -10.00 -6.70
C TRP A 170 10.89 -11.13 -7.68
N LYS A 171 9.61 -11.35 -7.97
CA LYS A 171 9.17 -12.37 -8.92
C LYS A 171 9.06 -11.83 -10.34
N GLU A 172 8.61 -10.59 -10.48
CA GLU A 172 8.37 -9.98 -11.78
C GLU A 172 9.65 -9.46 -12.45
N LEU A 173 10.67 -9.06 -11.67
CA LEU A 173 11.84 -8.40 -12.22
C LEU A 173 13.07 -9.30 -12.25
N SER A 174 13.85 -9.16 -13.35
CA SER A 174 15.18 -9.76 -13.48
C SER A 174 16.24 -8.99 -12.72
N GLY A 175 17.41 -9.62 -12.50
CA GLY A 175 18.52 -9.01 -11.80
C GLY A 175 18.99 -7.67 -12.37
N GLY A 176 18.95 -7.48 -13.69
CA GLY A 176 19.35 -6.21 -14.31
C GLY A 176 18.43 -5.05 -13.89
N ARG A 177 17.09 -5.23 -14.02
CA ARG A 177 16.12 -4.22 -13.62
C ARG A 177 16.11 -3.99 -12.10
N MET A 178 16.29 -5.05 -11.31
CA MET A 178 16.40 -4.94 -9.86
C MET A 178 17.61 -4.10 -9.44
N GLY A 179 18.76 -4.29 -10.08
CA GLY A 179 19.96 -3.47 -9.83
C GLY A 179 19.78 -2.00 -10.25
N GLU A 180 19.11 -1.76 -11.38
CA GLU A 180 18.75 -0.42 -11.83
C GLU A 180 17.86 0.29 -10.80
N LEU A 181 16.78 -0.35 -10.35
CA LEU A 181 15.88 0.22 -9.35
C LEU A 181 16.61 0.48 -8.02
N ALA A 182 17.46 -0.43 -7.59
CA ALA A 182 18.22 -0.26 -6.35
C ALA A 182 19.21 0.94 -6.41
N ALA A 183 19.71 1.27 -7.59
CA ALA A 183 20.59 2.41 -7.81
C ALA A 183 19.84 3.73 -8.05
N GLU A 184 18.52 3.69 -8.30
CA GLU A 184 17.73 4.89 -8.61
C GLU A 184 17.47 5.73 -7.36
N PRO A 185 17.89 7.02 -7.33
CA PRO A 185 17.71 7.88 -6.16
C PRO A 185 16.26 8.04 -5.69
N LEU A 186 15.30 8.07 -6.62
CA LEU A 186 13.88 8.15 -6.25
C LEU A 186 13.39 6.88 -5.54
N ILE A 187 13.84 5.72 -5.98
CA ILE A 187 13.54 4.45 -5.32
C ILE A 187 14.15 4.45 -3.90
N GLN A 188 15.42 4.85 -3.76
CA GLN A 188 16.07 4.92 -2.44
C GLN A 188 15.37 5.91 -1.50
N LYS A 189 14.85 7.02 -2.03
CA LYS A 189 14.14 8.05 -1.27
C LYS A 189 12.76 7.60 -0.80
N TYR A 190 11.99 6.93 -1.64
CA TYR A 190 10.57 6.68 -1.41
C TYR A 190 10.20 5.25 -1.08
N ALA A 191 11.03 4.25 -1.44
CA ALA A 191 10.73 2.85 -1.15
C ALA A 191 11.16 2.50 0.29
N LEU A 192 10.20 2.51 1.21
CA LEU A 192 10.46 2.30 2.63
C LEU A 192 10.21 0.87 3.11
N GLY A 193 9.51 0.05 2.32
CA GLY A 193 9.16 -1.30 2.75
C GLY A 193 9.11 -2.34 1.63
N PHE A 194 9.41 -3.58 2.02
CA PHE A 194 9.09 -4.81 1.30
C PHE A 194 8.08 -5.60 2.11
N GLN A 195 6.90 -5.87 1.52
CA GLN A 195 5.85 -6.61 2.21
C GLN A 195 5.93 -8.11 1.92
N LYS A 196 5.68 -8.93 2.94
CA LYS A 196 5.61 -10.39 2.88
C LYS A 196 6.89 -11.04 2.34
N VAL A 197 8.03 -10.62 2.87
CA VAL A 197 9.29 -11.29 2.63
C VAL A 197 9.31 -12.62 3.41
N ARG A 198 9.25 -13.73 2.69
CA ARG A 198 9.32 -15.07 3.26
C ARG A 198 10.77 -15.52 3.31
N THR A 199 11.24 -15.86 4.50
CA THR A 199 12.66 -16.18 4.72
C THR A 199 12.94 -17.67 4.78
N HIS A 200 11.93 -18.53 4.64
CA HIS A 200 12.00 -19.92 5.01
C HIS A 200 12.29 -20.88 3.86
N ASP A 201 12.12 -20.45 2.61
CA ASP A 201 12.47 -21.25 1.47
C ASP A 201 13.94 -21.01 1.09
N LYS A 202 14.71 -22.11 0.85
CA LYS A 202 16.11 -22.00 0.44
C LYS A 202 16.28 -21.22 -0.87
N GLN A 203 15.31 -21.28 -1.77
CA GLN A 203 15.32 -20.53 -3.01
C GLN A 203 15.04 -19.04 -2.76
N ASP A 204 14.11 -18.73 -1.88
CA ASP A 204 13.76 -17.36 -1.51
C ASP A 204 14.89 -16.69 -0.72
N GLY A 205 15.60 -17.44 0.12
CA GLY A 205 16.80 -16.98 0.79
C GLY A 205 17.88 -16.50 -0.17
N VAL A 206 18.04 -17.14 -1.33
CA VAL A 206 18.99 -16.71 -2.37
C VAL A 206 18.53 -15.40 -3.02
N CYS A 207 17.24 -15.26 -3.33
CA CYS A 207 16.69 -14.03 -3.88
C CYS A 207 16.86 -12.86 -2.92
N ARG A 208 16.47 -13.05 -1.66
CA ARG A 208 16.62 -12.03 -0.60
C ARG A 208 18.08 -11.59 -0.45
N THR A 209 19.03 -12.52 -0.44
CA THR A 209 20.46 -12.19 -0.33
C THR A 209 20.93 -11.34 -1.51
N LYS A 210 20.53 -11.66 -2.74
CA LYS A 210 20.86 -10.86 -3.92
C LYS A 210 20.23 -9.46 -3.85
N VAL A 211 18.96 -9.38 -3.47
CA VAL A 211 18.26 -8.09 -3.33
C VAL A 211 18.95 -7.24 -2.25
N LYS A 212 19.31 -7.82 -1.10
CA LYS A 212 20.10 -7.11 -0.07
C LYS A 212 21.45 -6.63 -0.62
N GLY A 213 22.11 -7.43 -1.44
CA GLY A 213 23.36 -7.02 -2.08
C GLY A 213 23.20 -5.82 -3.03
N TRP A 214 22.12 -5.74 -3.79
CA TRP A 214 21.84 -4.60 -4.67
C TRP A 214 21.43 -3.34 -3.91
N TRP A 215 20.58 -3.47 -2.88
CA TRP A 215 20.08 -2.32 -2.10
C TRP A 215 21.10 -1.83 -1.06
N GLY A 216 22.00 -2.70 -0.57
CA GLY A 216 22.99 -2.34 0.45
C GLY A 216 22.35 -1.68 1.68
N ASP A 217 22.89 -0.54 2.08
CA ASP A 217 22.40 0.24 3.23
C ASP A 217 20.99 0.86 3.01
N HIS A 218 20.53 0.92 1.77
CA HIS A 218 19.18 1.39 1.41
C HIS A 218 18.12 0.28 1.38
N TYR A 219 18.44 -0.92 1.90
CA TYR A 219 17.48 -2.02 1.93
C TYR A 219 16.25 -1.63 2.77
N PRO A 220 15.04 -1.62 2.15
CA PRO A 220 13.82 -1.23 2.85
C PRO A 220 13.47 -2.14 4.02
N ALA A 221 12.66 -1.65 4.96
CA ALA A 221 12.15 -2.45 6.04
C ALA A 221 11.27 -3.61 5.53
N GLU A 222 11.42 -4.79 6.13
CA GLU A 222 10.52 -5.89 5.85
C GLU A 222 9.26 -5.74 6.73
N VAL A 223 8.10 -5.69 6.10
CA VAL A 223 6.82 -5.44 6.79
C VAL A 223 5.79 -6.51 6.44
N GLU A 224 4.85 -6.71 7.36
CA GLU A 224 3.66 -7.51 7.12
C GLU A 224 2.47 -6.62 6.77
N GLY A 225 1.47 -7.19 6.10
CA GLY A 225 0.18 -6.58 5.82
C GLY A 225 -0.85 -7.68 5.67
N SER A 226 -2.11 -7.42 6.02
CA SER A 226 -3.14 -8.45 5.94
C SER A 226 -3.51 -8.77 4.50
N ASP A 227 -3.49 -7.78 3.60
CA ASP A 227 -3.97 -7.94 2.22
C ASP A 227 -5.38 -8.55 2.24
N ALA A 228 -6.21 -8.00 3.13
CA ALA A 228 -7.50 -8.55 3.48
C ALA A 228 -8.50 -8.35 2.34
N LYS A 229 -9.13 -9.45 1.91
CA LYS A 229 -10.19 -9.45 0.88
C LYS A 229 -11.59 -9.63 1.49
N GLU A 230 -11.67 -9.69 2.82
CA GLU A 230 -12.92 -9.70 3.60
C GLU A 230 -12.66 -9.19 5.03
N ILE A 231 -13.73 -8.82 5.75
CA ILE A 231 -13.61 -8.29 7.12
C ILE A 231 -12.92 -9.27 8.07
N SER A 232 -13.17 -10.55 7.91
CA SER A 232 -12.60 -11.59 8.78
C SER A 232 -11.07 -11.73 8.66
N GLU A 233 -10.46 -11.22 7.59
CA GLU A 233 -9.02 -11.27 7.33
C GLU A 233 -8.26 -10.04 7.84
N ILE A 234 -8.97 -8.96 8.17
CA ILE A 234 -8.36 -7.71 8.65
C ILE A 234 -7.46 -7.97 9.85
N GLY A 235 -6.22 -7.49 9.77
CA GLY A 235 -5.22 -7.65 10.82
C GLY A 235 -4.68 -9.07 10.98
N LYS A 236 -5.13 -10.02 10.16
CA LYS A 236 -4.62 -11.38 10.15
C LYS A 236 -3.58 -11.51 9.03
N GLY A 237 -2.41 -10.90 9.20
CA GLY A 237 -1.28 -11.23 8.34
C GLY A 237 -1.12 -12.75 8.29
N LYS A 238 -0.83 -13.32 7.12
CA LYS A 238 -0.46 -14.75 7.08
C LYS A 238 0.73 -14.89 8.02
N LYS A 239 0.55 -15.64 9.11
CA LYS A 239 1.53 -15.80 10.17
C LYS A 239 2.87 -16.20 9.55
N VAL A 240 3.77 -15.26 9.45
CA VAL A 240 5.19 -15.53 9.35
C VAL A 240 5.67 -15.44 10.80
N TYR A 241 6.01 -16.58 11.37
CA TYR A 241 6.69 -16.58 12.65
C TYR A 241 8.08 -15.99 12.44
N LEU A 242 8.33 -14.87 13.09
CA LEU A 242 9.69 -14.39 13.32
C LEU A 242 10.37 -15.32 14.34
#